data_efffd00ca3eef5d4a17937a0eaa66d1a
#
_entry.id   efffd00ca3eef5d4a17937a0eaa66d1a
#
_cell.length_a   1.000
_cell.length_b   1.000
_cell.length_c   1.000
_cell.angle_alpha   90.00
_cell.angle_beta   90.00
_cell.angle_gamma   90.00
#
_symmetry.space_group_name_H-M   'P 1'
#
loop_
_entity.id
_entity.type
_entity.pdbx_description
1 polymer ?
#
loop_
_entity_poly.entity_id
_entity_poly.type
_entity_poly.pdbx_seq_one_letter_code
_entity_poly.pdbx_strand_id
1 'polypeptide(L)'
;MLKKLFVILGVCCIITALLVACGSGSNTSAGPNPVHMSGTNFVQNSITIKKGEHITLINDDLFGSHTIANGTWENSTAKPAREAGAPEIKDVQIGGNSSATLGPFTTAGIYKLYCTVHAGMNLTVNVQ
;
A
#
# COMPACT_ATOMS: atom_id res chain seq x y z
N MET A 1 29.35 14.77 56.63
CA MET A 1 28.06 14.15 56.25
C MET A 1 27.32 14.94 55.15
N LEU A 2 27.37 16.25 55.12
CA LEU A 2 26.63 17.08 54.15
C LEU A 2 27.10 16.90 52.69
N LYS A 3 28.41 16.74 52.46
CA LYS A 3 28.99 16.55 51.11
C LYS A 3 28.57 15.25 50.42
N LYS A 4 28.28 14.19 51.17
CA LYS A 4 27.84 12.90 50.63
C LYS A 4 26.35 12.92 50.27
N LEU A 5 25.56 13.78 50.91
CA LEU A 5 24.13 13.92 50.62
C LEU A 5 23.89 14.62 49.28
N PHE A 6 24.71 15.60 48.89
CA PHE A 6 24.60 16.31 47.63
C PHE A 6 24.98 15.45 46.41
N VAL A 7 25.91 14.50 46.56
CA VAL A 7 26.31 13.59 45.49
C VAL A 7 25.19 12.59 45.18
N ILE A 8 24.47 12.12 46.18
CA ILE A 8 23.35 11.18 46.00
C ILE A 8 22.15 11.86 45.34
N LEU A 9 21.89 13.14 45.67
CA LEU A 9 20.81 13.91 45.05
C LEU A 9 21.11 14.26 43.60
N GLY A 10 22.39 14.49 43.25
CA GLY A 10 22.81 14.79 41.89
C GLY A 10 22.73 13.59 40.94
N VAL A 11 22.95 12.37 41.43
CA VAL A 11 22.88 11.14 40.63
C VAL A 11 21.44 10.72 40.38
N CYS A 12 20.51 11.02 41.29
CA CYS A 12 19.10 10.69 41.12
C CYS A 12 18.40 11.53 40.03
N CYS A 13 18.87 12.77 39.78
CA CYS A 13 18.29 13.63 38.74
C CYS A 13 18.75 13.29 37.31
N ILE A 14 19.82 12.52 37.13
CA ILE A 14 20.35 12.17 35.79
C ILE A 14 19.69 10.91 35.23
N ILE A 15 19.07 10.09 36.06
CA ILE A 15 18.46 8.81 35.67
C ILE A 15 17.01 8.97 35.17
N THR A 16 16.35 10.11 35.42
CA THR A 16 14.95 10.33 35.06
C THR A 16 14.73 10.91 33.64
N ALA A 17 15.79 11.16 32.87
CA ALA A 17 15.68 11.79 31.54
C ALA A 17 15.72 10.83 30.34
N LEU A 18 15.66 9.51 30.54
CA LEU A 18 15.77 8.51 29.46
C LEU A 18 14.53 7.64 29.28
N LEU A 19 13.37 8.09 29.70
CA LEU A 19 12.09 7.48 29.39
C LEU A 19 11.30 8.36 28.40
N VAL A 20 11.94 8.77 27.31
CA VAL A 20 11.21 9.29 26.16
C VAL A 20 10.85 8.10 25.27
N ALA A 21 9.66 7.59 25.52
CA ALA A 21 8.65 7.29 24.53
C ALA A 21 9.16 6.61 23.25
N CYS A 22 9.33 5.31 23.27
CA CYS A 22 8.88 4.52 22.13
C CYS A 22 7.34 4.59 22.09
N GLY A 23 6.80 5.60 21.49
CA GLY A 23 5.45 5.56 20.97
C GLY A 23 5.45 4.50 19.88
N SER A 24 5.16 3.26 20.24
CA SER A 24 4.80 2.21 19.28
C SER A 24 3.44 2.58 18.70
N GLY A 25 3.44 3.52 17.76
CA GLY A 25 2.40 3.55 16.76
C GLY A 25 2.53 2.24 16.02
N SER A 26 1.60 1.33 16.20
CA SER A 26 1.38 0.20 15.32
C SER A 26 0.91 0.76 13.98
N ASN A 27 1.83 1.34 13.22
CA ASN A 27 1.66 1.49 11.80
C ASN A 27 1.81 0.07 11.25
N THR A 28 0.71 -0.63 11.13
CA THR A 28 0.58 -1.69 10.16
C THR A 28 0.89 -1.02 8.83
N SER A 29 2.13 -1.16 8.37
CA SER A 29 2.59 -0.56 7.14
C SER A 29 1.79 -1.19 6.02
N ALA A 30 0.83 -0.47 5.48
CA ALA A 30 -0.04 -0.91 4.39
C ALA A 30 0.74 -1.22 3.09
N GLY A 31 2.07 -1.22 3.15
CA GLY A 31 2.94 -1.32 1.99
C GLY A 31 3.05 0.01 1.21
N PRO A 32 3.90 0.06 0.17
CA PRO A 32 4.09 1.27 -0.63
C PRO A 32 2.85 1.59 -1.46
N ASN A 33 2.49 2.87 -1.54
CA ASN A 33 1.43 3.38 -2.41
C ASN A 33 0.13 2.55 -2.31
N PRO A 34 -0.54 2.52 -1.14
CA PRO A 34 -1.68 1.64 -0.91
C PRO A 34 -2.89 2.05 -1.76
N VAL A 35 -3.55 1.06 -2.33
CA VAL A 35 -4.84 1.18 -3.04
C VAL A 35 -5.80 0.18 -2.43
N HIS A 36 -6.85 0.68 -1.81
CA HIS A 36 -7.86 -0.12 -1.15
C HIS A 36 -8.93 -0.62 -2.12
N MET A 37 -9.44 -1.81 -1.89
CA MET A 37 -10.54 -2.43 -2.61
C MET A 37 -11.64 -2.80 -1.63
N SER A 38 -12.88 -2.51 -2.00
CA SER A 38 -14.06 -2.88 -1.21
C SER A 38 -15.24 -3.17 -2.13
N GLY A 39 -15.96 -4.24 -1.87
CA GLY A 39 -17.03 -4.72 -2.73
C GLY A 39 -16.53 -5.08 -4.11
N THR A 40 -16.98 -4.37 -5.12
CA THR A 40 -16.61 -4.59 -6.52
C THR A 40 -15.84 -3.39 -7.11
N ASN A 41 -15.18 -2.60 -6.25
CA ASN A 41 -14.52 -1.36 -6.67
C ASN A 41 -13.14 -1.17 -6.03
N PHE A 42 -12.27 -0.45 -6.73
CA PHE A 42 -11.16 0.25 -6.09
C PHE A 42 -11.73 1.49 -5.39
N VAL A 43 -11.35 1.71 -4.13
CA VAL A 43 -11.81 2.89 -3.35
C VAL A 43 -11.34 4.19 -4.02
N GLN A 44 -10.09 4.20 -4.51
CA GLN A 44 -9.59 5.19 -5.46
C GLN A 44 -9.37 4.53 -6.81
N ASN A 45 -9.92 5.10 -7.87
CA ASN A 45 -9.78 4.57 -9.24
C ASN A 45 -8.52 5.04 -9.98
N SER A 46 -7.68 5.84 -9.32
CA SER A 46 -6.38 6.26 -9.85
C SER A 46 -5.38 6.51 -8.74
N ILE A 47 -4.10 6.30 -9.05
CA ILE A 47 -2.97 6.61 -8.18
C ILE A 47 -1.81 7.16 -9.01
N THR A 48 -1.05 8.10 -8.43
CA THR A 48 0.19 8.63 -9.03
C THR A 48 1.39 8.18 -8.21
N ILE A 49 2.37 7.59 -8.87
CA ILE A 49 3.60 7.10 -8.25
C ILE A 49 4.83 7.54 -9.05
N LYS A 50 6.01 7.40 -8.47
CA LYS A 50 7.28 7.65 -9.17
C LYS A 50 7.80 6.41 -9.87
N LYS A 51 8.63 6.62 -10.89
CA LYS A 51 9.34 5.50 -11.56
C LYS A 51 10.12 4.66 -10.55
N GLY A 52 10.02 3.35 -10.72
CA GLY A 52 10.66 2.35 -9.84
C GLY A 52 9.83 1.97 -8.62
N GLU A 53 8.74 2.66 -8.36
CA GLU A 53 7.87 2.34 -7.22
C GLU A 53 6.91 1.18 -7.52
N HIS A 54 6.33 0.69 -6.45
CA HIS A 54 5.30 -0.35 -6.43
C HIS A 54 3.99 0.25 -5.91
N ILE A 55 2.88 -0.42 -6.17
CA ILE A 55 1.60 -0.19 -5.48
C ILE A 55 1.26 -1.42 -4.64
N THR A 56 0.54 -1.23 -3.56
CA THR A 56 0.00 -2.33 -2.74
C THR A 56 -1.51 -2.30 -2.80
N LEU A 57 -2.09 -3.31 -3.40
CA LEU A 57 -3.55 -3.50 -3.41
C LEU A 57 -3.97 -4.19 -2.12
N ILE A 58 -4.96 -3.65 -1.43
CA ILE A 58 -5.45 -4.12 -0.14
C ILE A 58 -6.93 -4.43 -0.27
N ASN A 59 -7.31 -5.67 -0.03
CA ASN A 59 -8.72 -6.06 0.01
C ASN A 59 -9.23 -5.89 1.45
N ASP A 60 -10.06 -4.87 1.66
CA ASP A 60 -10.62 -4.54 2.96
C ASP A 60 -11.82 -5.43 3.34
N ASP A 61 -12.37 -6.17 2.40
CA ASP A 61 -13.49 -7.07 2.67
C ASP A 61 -13.01 -8.32 3.41
N LEU A 62 -13.79 -8.78 4.35
CA LEU A 62 -13.50 -10.01 5.09
C LEU A 62 -13.64 -11.24 4.22
N PHE A 63 -14.59 -11.20 3.29
CA PHE A 63 -14.90 -12.26 2.33
C PHE A 63 -14.86 -11.72 0.91
N GLY A 64 -14.65 -12.61 -0.04
CA GLY A 64 -14.52 -12.25 -1.44
C GLY A 64 -13.07 -12.18 -1.88
N SER A 65 -12.87 -12.20 -3.18
CA SER A 65 -11.53 -12.14 -3.78
C SER A 65 -11.55 -11.30 -5.05
N HIS A 66 -10.40 -10.72 -5.35
CA HIS A 66 -10.14 -10.00 -6.59
C HIS A 66 -9.08 -10.73 -7.39
N THR A 67 -9.16 -10.66 -8.71
CA THR A 67 -8.13 -11.17 -9.63
C THR A 67 -7.71 -10.03 -10.54
N ILE A 68 -6.49 -9.55 -10.39
CA ILE A 68 -6.02 -8.33 -11.04
C ILE A 68 -5.13 -8.65 -12.23
N ALA A 69 -5.35 -7.94 -13.32
CA ALA A 69 -4.57 -8.05 -14.55
C ALA A 69 -4.39 -6.69 -15.24
N ASN A 70 -3.45 -6.63 -16.20
CA ASN A 70 -3.33 -5.48 -17.10
C ASN A 70 -4.55 -5.40 -18.03
N GLY A 71 -5.11 -4.20 -18.19
CA GLY A 71 -6.25 -3.92 -19.06
C GLY A 71 -7.32 -3.08 -18.39
N THR A 72 -8.51 -3.10 -18.96
CA THR A 72 -9.63 -2.27 -18.52
C THR A 72 -10.97 -2.93 -18.83
N TRP A 73 -12.02 -2.50 -18.15
CA TRP A 73 -13.39 -2.72 -18.57
C TRP A 73 -13.89 -1.53 -19.39
N GLU A 74 -14.48 -1.79 -20.55
CA GLU A 74 -15.15 -0.79 -21.39
C GLU A 74 -16.56 -1.28 -21.72
N ASN A 75 -17.58 -0.51 -21.35
CA ASN A 75 -18.98 -0.87 -21.57
C ASN A 75 -19.31 -2.33 -21.16
N SER A 76 -18.87 -2.71 -19.95
CA SER A 76 -19.02 -4.08 -19.39
C SER A 76 -18.32 -5.19 -20.20
N THR A 77 -17.42 -4.82 -21.10
CA THR A 77 -16.56 -5.76 -21.82
C THR A 77 -15.13 -5.67 -21.32
N ALA A 78 -14.57 -6.79 -20.90
CA ALA A 78 -13.15 -6.85 -20.51
C ALA A 78 -12.25 -6.66 -21.75
N LYS A 79 -11.27 -5.78 -21.60
CA LYS A 79 -10.24 -5.46 -22.60
C LYS A 79 -8.85 -5.74 -22.01
N PRO A 80 -8.40 -6.99 -21.99
CA PRO A 80 -7.03 -7.32 -21.59
C PRO A 80 -6.05 -6.63 -22.53
N ALA A 81 -5.17 -5.81 -21.96
CA ALA A 81 -4.13 -5.12 -22.72
C ALA A 81 -3.02 -4.68 -21.75
N ARG A 82 -1.79 -4.75 -22.20
CA ARG A 82 -0.64 -4.24 -21.45
C ARG A 82 0.01 -3.11 -22.24
N GLU A 83 0.02 -1.92 -21.67
CA GLU A 83 0.70 -0.77 -22.27
C GLU A 83 2.22 -1.00 -22.30
N ALA A 84 2.88 -0.45 -23.29
CA ALA A 84 4.35 -0.54 -23.41
C ALA A 84 5.02 0.04 -22.15
N GLY A 85 5.93 -0.71 -21.56
CA GLY A 85 6.62 -0.32 -20.32
C GLY A 85 5.90 -0.67 -19.03
N ALA A 86 4.66 -1.16 -19.10
CA ALA A 86 3.95 -1.67 -17.93
C ALA A 86 4.60 -2.97 -17.41
N PRO A 87 4.69 -3.18 -16.08
CA PRO A 87 4.99 -4.50 -15.56
C PRO A 87 3.92 -5.51 -15.97
N GLU A 88 4.30 -6.76 -16.15
CA GLU A 88 3.33 -7.81 -16.41
C GLU A 88 2.58 -8.16 -15.13
N ILE A 89 1.27 -7.92 -15.15
CA ILE A 89 0.35 -8.24 -14.07
C ILE A 89 -0.74 -9.12 -14.65
N LYS A 90 -0.72 -10.38 -14.26
CA LYS A 90 -1.63 -11.39 -14.82
C LYS A 90 -2.15 -12.28 -13.71
N ASP A 91 -3.47 -12.32 -13.59
CA ASP A 91 -4.21 -13.22 -12.70
C ASP A 91 -3.73 -13.19 -11.23
N VAL A 92 -3.36 -11.99 -10.72
CA VAL A 92 -2.95 -11.82 -9.33
C VAL A 92 -4.18 -11.89 -8.43
N GLN A 93 -4.28 -12.97 -7.66
CA GLN A 93 -5.41 -13.20 -6.75
C GLN A 93 -5.15 -12.55 -5.39
N ILE A 94 -6.15 -11.83 -4.88
CA ILE A 94 -6.12 -11.16 -3.58
C ILE A 94 -7.40 -11.54 -2.83
N GLY A 95 -7.24 -12.45 -1.86
CA GLY A 95 -8.34 -12.91 -1.01
C GLY A 95 -8.84 -11.86 -0.04
N GLY A 96 -9.91 -12.17 0.67
CA GLY A 96 -10.45 -11.29 1.72
C GLY A 96 -9.42 -11.00 2.80
N ASN A 97 -9.39 -9.75 3.29
CA ASN A 97 -8.46 -9.27 4.33
C ASN A 97 -6.98 -9.55 4.00
N SER A 98 -6.62 -9.49 2.71
CA SER A 98 -5.28 -9.76 2.19
C SER A 98 -4.80 -8.61 1.30
N SER A 99 -3.51 -8.63 0.97
CA SER A 99 -2.90 -7.63 0.09
C SER A 99 -1.91 -8.28 -0.88
N ALA A 100 -1.62 -7.56 -1.96
CA ALA A 100 -0.56 -7.92 -2.92
C ALA A 100 0.18 -6.66 -3.39
N THR A 101 1.48 -6.75 -3.50
CA THR A 101 2.33 -5.67 -4.03
C THR A 101 2.62 -5.92 -5.50
N LEU A 102 2.35 -4.94 -6.34
CA LEU A 102 2.51 -4.98 -7.80
C LEU A 102 3.58 -4.00 -8.26
N GLY A 103 4.30 -4.35 -9.30
CA GLY A 103 5.40 -3.55 -9.84
C GLY A 103 6.73 -4.32 -9.85
N PRO A 104 7.89 -3.63 -9.97
CA PRO A 104 8.04 -2.17 -10.03
C PRO A 104 7.54 -1.56 -11.34
N PHE A 105 7.05 -0.31 -11.28
CA PHE A 105 6.68 0.47 -12.47
C PHE A 105 7.88 1.32 -12.90
N THR A 106 8.72 0.77 -13.76
CA THR A 106 10.04 1.35 -14.09
C THR A 106 10.01 2.42 -15.18
N THR A 107 8.92 2.54 -15.92
CA THR A 107 8.77 3.46 -17.05
C THR A 107 7.66 4.48 -16.75
N ALA A 108 7.89 5.76 -17.04
CA ALA A 108 6.84 6.76 -16.94
C ALA A 108 5.73 6.50 -17.96
N GLY A 109 4.48 6.70 -17.56
CA GLY A 109 3.33 6.45 -18.42
C GLY A 109 2.03 6.30 -17.64
N ILE A 110 0.97 6.01 -18.36
CA ILE A 110 -0.37 5.75 -17.81
C ILE A 110 -0.68 4.28 -18.05
N TYR A 111 -0.86 3.53 -16.98
CA TYR A 111 -1.09 2.09 -17.03
C TYR A 111 -2.46 1.74 -16.45
N LYS A 112 -3.14 0.80 -17.09
CA LYS A 112 -4.47 0.36 -16.68
C LYS A 112 -4.42 -1.04 -16.10
N LEU A 113 -5.06 -1.19 -14.96
CA LEU A 113 -5.31 -2.46 -14.29
C LEU A 113 -6.80 -2.63 -14.08
N TYR A 114 -7.26 -3.87 -14.04
CA TYR A 114 -8.66 -4.16 -13.78
C TYR A 114 -8.82 -5.46 -12.99
N CYS A 115 -9.93 -5.60 -12.30
CA CYS A 115 -10.32 -6.88 -11.72
C CYS A 115 -11.05 -7.71 -12.78
N THR A 116 -10.57 -8.90 -13.09
CA THR A 116 -11.12 -9.74 -14.15
C THR A 116 -12.48 -10.34 -13.81
N VAL A 117 -12.86 -10.38 -12.52
CA VAL A 117 -14.10 -11.00 -12.03
C VAL A 117 -15.19 -10.00 -11.66
N HIS A 118 -14.88 -8.68 -11.62
CA HIS A 118 -15.84 -7.64 -11.28
C HIS A 118 -15.93 -6.62 -12.41
N ALA A 119 -17.02 -6.66 -13.17
CA ALA A 119 -17.22 -5.76 -14.30
C ALA A 119 -17.17 -4.29 -13.88
N GLY A 120 -16.41 -3.47 -14.62
CA GLY A 120 -16.25 -2.04 -14.37
C GLY A 120 -15.21 -1.68 -13.31
N MET A 121 -14.62 -2.64 -12.62
CA MET A 121 -13.60 -2.39 -11.60
C MET A 121 -12.24 -2.10 -12.25
N ASN A 122 -11.95 -0.80 -12.46
CA ASN A 122 -10.76 -0.28 -13.13
C ASN A 122 -9.90 0.57 -12.21
N LEU A 123 -8.58 0.48 -12.40
CA LEU A 123 -7.57 1.33 -11.74
C LEU A 123 -6.62 1.92 -12.78
N THR A 124 -6.34 3.21 -12.68
CA THR A 124 -5.30 3.89 -13.46
C THR A 124 -4.09 4.17 -12.60
N VAL A 125 -2.91 3.75 -13.05
CA VAL A 125 -1.62 4.02 -12.40
C VAL A 125 -0.85 5.02 -13.26
N ASN A 126 -0.67 6.24 -12.75
CA ASN A 126 0.11 7.31 -13.39
C ASN A 126 1.53 7.25 -12.84
N VAL A 127 2.51 6.98 -13.70
CA VAL A 127 3.93 6.89 -13.33
C VAL A 127 4.69 8.08 -13.89
N GLN A 128 5.39 8.82 -13.02
CA GLN A 128 6.14 10.04 -13.38
C GLN A 128 7.54 10.10 -12.75
#